data_24eba7e9fd59c52f300c2d85306ab81d
#
_entry.id   24eba7e9fd59c52f300c2d85306ab81d
#
_cell.length_a   1.000
_cell.length_b   1.000
_cell.length_c   1.000
_cell.angle_alpha   90.00
_cell.angle_beta   90.00
_cell.angle_gamma   90.00
#
_symmetry.space_group_name_H-M   'P 1'
#
loop_
_entity.id
_entity.type
_entity.pdbx_description
1 polymer ?
#
loop_
_entity_poly.entity_id
_entity_poly.type
_entity_poly.pdbx_seq_one_letter_code
_entity_poly.pdbx_strand_id
1 'polypeptide(L)' 'MINSVEKIYFNNEFVSYQMTLDNGKVWGVPLDEANTDYQAIQEWIAEGNTVIDNGGGE' A
#
# COMPACT_ATOMS: atom_id res chain seq x y z
N MET A 1 -3.32 -13.26 -1.44
CA MET A 1 -1.96 -12.85 -1.05
C MET A 1 -1.58 -11.57 -1.77
N ILE A 2 -0.81 -10.73 -1.13
CA ILE A 2 -0.41 -9.44 -1.69
C ILE A 2 0.65 -9.65 -2.76
N ASN A 3 0.40 -9.13 -3.97
CA ASN A 3 1.36 -9.18 -5.06
C ASN A 3 2.27 -7.95 -5.04
N SER A 4 1.68 -6.77 -4.85
CA SER A 4 2.46 -5.54 -4.76
C SER A 4 1.67 -4.48 -4.01
N VAL A 5 2.38 -3.47 -3.52
CA VAL A 5 1.78 -2.35 -2.82
C VAL A 5 2.43 -1.08 -3.33
N GLU A 6 1.63 -0.07 -3.62
CA GLU A 6 2.10 1.21 -4.10
C GLU A 6 1.58 2.33 -3.20
N LYS A 7 2.41 3.33 -2.94
CA LYS A 7 1.99 4.50 -2.19
C LYS A 7 1.19 5.43 -3.11
N ILE A 8 0.09 5.95 -2.59
CA ILE A 8 -0.75 6.89 -3.32
C ILE A 8 -0.62 8.26 -2.68
N TYR A 9 -0.37 9.25 -3.48
CA TYR A 9 -0.17 10.62 -3.03
C TYR A 9 -1.27 11.52 -3.57
N PHE A 10 -1.61 12.55 -2.79
CA PHE A 10 -2.50 13.61 -3.22
C PHE A 10 -1.95 14.92 -2.67
N ASN A 11 -1.77 15.92 -3.54
CA ASN A 11 -1.17 17.22 -3.17
C ASN A 11 0.17 17.03 -2.44
N ASN A 12 1.00 16.11 -2.95
CA ASN A 12 2.32 15.81 -2.41
C ASN A 12 2.26 15.18 -1.01
N GLU A 13 1.10 14.64 -0.63
CA GLU A 13 0.96 13.96 0.66
C GLU A 13 0.64 12.49 0.45
N PHE A 14 1.30 11.64 1.23
CA PHE A 14 1.01 10.21 1.23
C PHE A 14 -0.33 9.98 1.93
N VAL A 15 -1.35 9.56 1.18
CA VAL A 15 -2.71 9.47 1.71
C VAL A 15 -3.23 8.04 1.85
N SER A 16 -2.69 7.11 1.09
CA SER A 16 -3.17 5.73 1.14
C SER A 16 -2.22 4.79 0.43
N TYR A 17 -2.48 3.48 0.56
CA TYR A 17 -1.81 2.47 -0.22
C TYR A 17 -2.74 1.94 -1.29
N GLN A 18 -2.17 1.49 -2.40
CA GLN A 18 -2.88 0.72 -3.40
C GLN A 18 -2.29 -0.69 -3.38
N MET A 19 -3.10 -1.66 -2.96
CA MET A 19 -2.66 -3.04 -2.80
C MET A 19 -3.18 -3.87 -3.97
N THR A 20 -2.27 -4.54 -4.67
CA THR A 20 -2.64 -5.43 -5.77
C THR A 20 -2.47 -6.87 -5.30
N LEU A 21 -3.51 -7.67 -5.49
CA LEU A 21 -3.52 -9.06 -5.09
C LEU A 21 -3.11 -9.97 -6.24
N ASP A 22 -2.77 -11.21 -5.91
CA ASP A 22 -2.33 -12.19 -6.91
C ASP A 22 -3.39 -12.46 -7.98
N ASN A 23 -4.66 -12.29 -7.63
CA ASN A 23 -5.75 -12.52 -8.57
C ASN A 23 -6.05 -11.31 -9.45
N GLY A 24 -5.23 -10.26 -9.35
CA GLY A 24 -5.39 -9.07 -10.16
C GLY A 24 -6.29 -8.01 -9.58
N LYS A 25 -6.90 -8.26 -8.43
CA LYS A 25 -7.74 -7.26 -7.79
C LYS A 25 -6.90 -6.18 -7.13
N VAL A 26 -7.42 -4.95 -7.15
CA VAL A 26 -6.73 -3.79 -6.60
C VAL A 26 -7.62 -3.15 -5.54
N TRP A 27 -7.06 -2.88 -4.38
CA TRP A 27 -7.78 -2.29 -3.26
C TRP A 27 -7.11 -1.00 -2.81
N GLY A 28 -7.93 0.00 -2.49
CA GLY A 28 -7.43 1.20 -1.79
C GLY A 28 -7.41 0.92 -0.30
N VAL A 29 -6.29 1.18 0.36
CA VAL A 29 -6.12 0.87 1.78
C VAL A 29 -5.79 2.17 2.51
N PRO A 30 -6.66 2.62 3.43
CA PRO A 30 -6.39 3.85 4.18
C PRO A 30 -5.25 3.66 5.18
N LEU A 31 -4.68 4.77 5.61
CA LEU A 31 -3.59 4.75 6.60
C LEU A 31 -4.20 4.70 8.00
N ASP A 32 -4.82 3.59 8.33
CA ASP A 32 -5.53 3.41 9.58
C ASP A 32 -5.06 2.11 10.22
N GLU A 33 -4.43 2.20 11.37
CA GLU A 33 -3.86 1.05 12.06
C GLU A 33 -4.92 0.04 12.48
N ALA A 34 -6.17 0.46 12.56
CA ALA A 34 -7.27 -0.44 12.88
C ALA A 34 -7.77 -1.20 11.64
N ASN A 35 -7.32 -0.82 10.45
CA ASN A 35 -7.75 -1.46 9.21
C ASN A 35 -6.94 -2.74 9.00
N THR A 36 -7.64 -3.87 8.79
CA THR A 36 -6.96 -5.16 8.67
C THR A 36 -6.09 -5.23 7.43
N ASP A 37 -6.49 -4.58 6.33
CA ASP A 37 -5.68 -4.56 5.12
C ASP A 37 -4.40 -3.75 5.35
N TYR A 38 -4.49 -2.66 6.09
CA TYR A 38 -3.31 -1.87 6.45
C TYR A 38 -2.34 -2.72 7.26
N GLN A 39 -2.86 -3.47 8.24
CA GLN A 39 -2.02 -4.34 9.05
C GLN A 39 -1.35 -5.41 8.21
N ALA A 40 -2.09 -5.98 7.24
CA ALA A 40 -1.53 -6.97 6.34
C ALA A 40 -0.38 -6.39 5.50
N ILE A 41 -0.51 -5.14 5.08
CA ILE A 41 0.55 -4.47 4.34
C ILE A 41 1.79 -4.30 5.22
N GLN A 42 1.60 -3.92 6.48
CA GLN A 42 2.73 -3.74 7.40
C GLN A 42 3.47 -5.06 7.61
N GLU A 43 2.74 -6.16 7.74
CA GLU A 43 3.37 -7.48 7.87
C GLU A 43 4.11 -7.87 6.60
N TRP A 44 3.53 -7.56 5.45
CA TRP A 44 4.15 -7.84 4.16
C TRP A 44 5.48 -7.09 4.01
N ILE A 45 5.52 -5.85 4.45
CA ILE A 45 6.75 -5.06 4.43
C ILE A 45 7.77 -5.66 5.40
N ALA A 46 7.32 -6.09 6.57
CA ALA A 46 8.21 -6.68 7.57
C ALA A 46 8.84 -7.97 7.09
N GLU A 47 8.23 -8.64 6.12
CA GLU A 47 8.77 -9.86 5.53
C GLU A 47 9.90 -9.58 4.53
N GLY A 48 10.20 -8.32 4.26
CA GLY A 48 11.29 -7.95 3.38
C GLY A 48 10.84 -7.43 2.02
N ASN A 49 9.57 -7.20 1.84
CA ASN A 49 9.05 -6.67 0.58
C ASN A 49 9.16 -5.15 0.55
N THR A 50 9.21 -4.61 -0.66
CA THR A 50 9.37 -3.17 -0.85
C THR A 50 8.11 -2.58 -1.46
N VAL A 51 7.63 -1.50 -0.86
CA VAL A 51 6.49 -0.75 -1.39
C VAL A 51 6.97 0.13 -2.54
N ILE A 52 6.19 0.18 -3.61
CA ILE A 52 6.50 1.02 -4.76
C ILE A 52 6.19 2.47 -4.38
N ASP A 53 7.18 3.33 -4.49
CA ASP A 53 7.02 4.74 -4.18
C ASP A 53 7.38 5.55 -5.42
N ASN A 54 6.36 6.07 -6.08
CA ASN A 54 6.53 6.84 -7.32
C ASN A 54 6.80 8.32 -7.05
N GLY A 55 7.02 8.67 -5.80
CA GLY A 55 7.45 10.02 -5.48
C GLY A 55 6.40 11.07 -5.83
N GLY A 56 5.21 10.94 -5.29
CA GLY A 56 4.12 11.83 -5.64
C GLY A 56 4.38 13.30 -5.43
N GLY A 57 5.57 13.64 -4.97
CA GLY A 57 5.96 15.02 -4.80
C GLY A 57 6.59 15.66 -6.02
N GLU A 58 6.61 14.96 -7.11
CA GLU A 58 7.24 15.47 -8.32
C GLU A 58 6.55 16.69 -8.89
#